data_49b258cf9ac1cd2222db4dfbd72b3528
#
_entry.id   49b258cf9ac1cd2222db4dfbd72b3528
#
_cell.length_a   1.000
_cell.length_b   1.000
_cell.length_c   1.000
_cell.angle_alpha   90.00
_cell.angle_beta   90.00
_cell.angle_gamma   90.00
#
_symmetry.space_group_name_H-M   'P 1'
#
loop_
_entity.id
_entity.type
_entity.pdbx_description
1 polymer ?
#
loop_
_entity_poly.entity_id
_entity_poly.type
_entity_poly.pdbx_seq_one_letter_code
_entity_poly.pdbx_strand_id
1 'polypeptide(L)'
;MAKSSARTSTGSADADAPEEESRANRFMRSALAILGETGRTDFTVLEVVERSKTSLRSFYQHFSTKDELLLALIDRIMTESTHRWREDTDGLGAVPALRQLVERVSAPASSTTQDSINRGLTFYNDHLAETLPREYARVLSPVHGLITDIINRGITEGVFDPELDVERSAALIMQAALGAMRIRVLGAELNGAPIDGEHIFEFCIRALRK
;
A
#
# COMPACT_ATOMS: atom_id res chain seq x y z
N MET A 1 -63.49 34.50 1.97
CA MET A 1 -62.81 34.28 0.70
C MET A 1 -61.32 34.50 0.90
N ALA A 2 -60.51 33.47 1.09
CA ALA A 2 -59.08 33.54 1.18
C ALA A 2 -58.49 32.42 0.35
N LYS A 3 -57.74 32.78 -0.70
CA LYS A 3 -57.06 31.86 -1.63
C LYS A 3 -55.75 31.41 -0.98
N SER A 4 -55.67 30.11 -0.70
CA SER A 4 -54.43 29.44 -0.38
C SER A 4 -53.61 29.24 -1.66
N SER A 5 -52.38 29.72 -1.68
CA SER A 5 -51.39 29.50 -2.74
C SER A 5 -50.37 28.48 -2.26
N ALA A 6 -50.44 27.26 -2.77
CA ALA A 6 -49.46 26.24 -2.56
C ALA A 6 -48.21 26.57 -3.34
N ARG A 7 -47.06 26.71 -2.66
CA ARG A 7 -45.73 26.75 -3.27
C ARG A 7 -45.19 25.31 -3.33
N THR A 8 -45.11 24.80 -4.51
CA THR A 8 -44.33 23.60 -4.85
C THR A 8 -42.86 23.93 -4.72
N SER A 9 -42.18 23.32 -3.74
CA SER A 9 -40.73 23.31 -3.67
C SER A 9 -40.20 22.21 -4.59
N THR A 10 -39.64 22.64 -5.72
CA THR A 10 -38.80 21.82 -6.57
C THR A 10 -37.51 21.54 -5.82
N GLY A 11 -37.35 20.31 -5.34
CA GLY A 11 -36.08 19.79 -4.85
C GLY A 11 -35.06 19.74 -5.99
N SER A 12 -34.05 20.56 -5.89
CA SER A 12 -32.88 20.47 -6.73
C SER A 12 -32.10 19.20 -6.37
N ALA A 13 -32.08 18.26 -7.29
CA ALA A 13 -31.14 17.16 -7.27
C ALA A 13 -29.78 17.71 -7.68
N ASP A 14 -28.95 18.10 -6.72
CA ASP A 14 -27.51 18.21 -6.89
C ASP A 14 -26.94 16.78 -6.81
N ALA A 15 -27.01 16.09 -7.94
CA ALA A 15 -26.34 14.83 -8.13
C ALA A 15 -25.02 15.08 -8.86
N ASP A 16 -23.90 14.68 -8.23
CA ASP A 16 -22.66 14.26 -8.86
C ASP A 16 -21.98 15.29 -9.81
N ALA A 17 -21.46 16.36 -9.27
CA ALA A 17 -20.28 16.97 -9.86
C ALA A 17 -19.06 16.08 -9.50
N PRO A 18 -18.22 15.63 -10.47
CA PRO A 18 -17.00 14.89 -10.16
C PRO A 18 -16.15 15.76 -9.23
N GLU A 19 -15.80 15.23 -8.06
CA GLU A 19 -14.91 15.91 -7.12
C GLU A 19 -13.67 16.37 -7.89
N GLU A 20 -13.43 17.68 -7.90
CA GLU A 20 -12.28 18.25 -8.59
C GLU A 20 -11.01 17.67 -7.95
N GLU A 21 -10.31 16.80 -8.69
CA GLU A 21 -9.15 16.07 -8.20
C GLU A 21 -8.16 17.02 -7.52
N SER A 22 -7.83 16.77 -6.25
CA SER A 22 -6.94 17.64 -5.50
C SER A 22 -5.57 17.76 -6.20
N ARG A 23 -4.92 18.92 -6.06
CA ARG A 23 -3.59 19.14 -6.67
C ARG A 23 -2.55 18.14 -6.17
N ALA A 24 -2.62 17.76 -4.89
CA ALA A 24 -1.77 16.72 -4.33
C ALA A 24 -1.95 15.37 -5.06
N ASN A 25 -3.18 14.97 -5.34
CA ASN A 25 -3.47 13.76 -6.11
C ASN A 25 -2.92 13.83 -7.54
N ARG A 26 -2.99 14.99 -8.20
CA ARG A 26 -2.39 15.18 -9.53
C ARG A 26 -0.87 15.02 -9.53
N PHE A 27 -0.18 15.53 -8.50
CA PHE A 27 1.26 15.31 -8.36
C PHE A 27 1.59 13.83 -8.13
N MET A 28 0.89 13.16 -7.21
CA MET A 28 1.08 11.72 -6.95
C MET A 28 0.81 10.87 -8.21
N ARG A 29 -0.26 11.15 -8.95
CA ARG A 29 -0.57 10.46 -10.20
C ARG A 29 0.51 10.68 -11.27
N SER A 30 1.04 11.90 -11.37
CA SER A 30 2.12 12.22 -12.31
C SER A 30 3.41 11.49 -11.96
N ALA A 31 3.77 11.45 -10.67
CA ALA A 31 4.92 10.68 -10.19
C ALA A 31 4.74 9.17 -10.44
N LEU A 32 3.55 8.63 -10.16
CA LEU A 32 3.22 7.22 -10.42
C LEU A 32 3.32 6.87 -11.91
N ALA A 33 2.87 7.77 -12.80
CA ALA A 33 2.98 7.59 -14.24
C ALA A 33 4.45 7.59 -14.70
N ILE A 34 5.29 8.48 -14.17
CA ILE A 34 6.73 8.50 -14.47
C ILE A 34 7.38 7.19 -14.00
N LEU A 35 7.08 6.74 -12.79
CA LEU A 35 7.57 5.47 -12.26
C LEU A 35 7.14 4.28 -13.14
N GLY A 36 5.88 4.25 -13.58
CA GLY A 36 5.36 3.20 -14.44
C GLY A 36 6.04 3.13 -15.82
N GLU A 37 6.45 4.28 -16.35
CA GLU A 37 7.13 4.39 -17.66
C GLU A 37 8.63 4.09 -17.57
N THR A 38 9.28 4.53 -16.48
CA THR A 38 10.74 4.51 -16.39
C THR A 38 11.31 3.45 -15.45
N GLY A 39 10.54 3.02 -14.46
CA GLY A 39 11.00 2.19 -13.35
C GLY A 39 12.02 2.89 -12.44
N ARG A 40 12.14 4.22 -12.49
CA ARG A 40 13.20 5.00 -11.84
C ARG A 40 12.63 6.14 -11.03
N THR A 41 13.33 6.50 -9.96
CA THR A 41 12.98 7.60 -9.04
C THR A 41 13.92 8.81 -9.18
N ASP A 42 14.79 8.84 -10.17
CA ASP A 42 15.70 9.96 -10.42
C ASP A 42 15.04 11.17 -11.12
N PHE A 43 13.73 11.11 -11.37
CA PHE A 43 12.98 12.24 -11.89
C PHE A 43 13.01 13.44 -10.93
N THR A 44 12.86 14.64 -11.51
CA THR A 44 12.87 15.91 -10.79
C THR A 44 11.46 16.37 -10.41
N VAL A 45 11.36 17.28 -9.44
CA VAL A 45 10.09 17.96 -9.12
C VAL A 45 9.55 18.71 -10.35
N LEU A 46 10.42 19.25 -11.20
CA LEU A 46 10.02 19.97 -12.41
C LEU A 46 9.28 19.05 -13.39
N GLU A 47 9.77 17.86 -13.63
CA GLU A 47 9.10 16.86 -14.50
C GLU A 47 7.71 16.48 -13.96
N VAL A 48 7.56 16.35 -12.63
CA VAL A 48 6.24 16.10 -12.00
C VAL A 48 5.30 17.28 -12.22
N VAL A 49 5.78 18.50 -12.05
CA VAL A 49 5.01 19.73 -12.20
C VAL A 49 4.57 19.93 -13.65
N GLU A 50 5.46 19.73 -14.61
CA GLU A 50 5.16 19.82 -16.05
C GLU A 50 4.11 18.79 -16.44
N ARG A 51 4.29 17.54 -16.02
CA ARG A 51 3.34 16.45 -16.32
C ARG A 51 1.97 16.66 -15.68
N SER A 52 1.94 17.20 -14.46
CA SER A 52 0.68 17.50 -13.75
C SER A 52 -0.01 18.78 -14.26
N LYS A 53 0.61 19.52 -15.16
CA LYS A 53 0.15 20.82 -15.67
C LYS A 53 -0.15 21.80 -14.54
N THR A 54 0.79 21.90 -13.60
CA THR A 54 0.69 22.76 -12.41
C THR A 54 1.90 23.72 -12.35
N SER A 55 2.20 24.29 -11.18
CA SER A 55 3.34 25.16 -10.97
C SER A 55 4.22 24.67 -9.81
N LEU A 56 5.51 25.00 -9.83
CA LEU A 56 6.44 24.75 -8.72
C LEU A 56 5.92 25.33 -7.39
N ARG A 57 5.33 26.54 -7.43
CA ARG A 57 4.71 27.15 -6.25
C ARG A 57 3.59 26.25 -5.70
N SER A 58 2.75 25.71 -6.56
CA SER A 58 1.69 24.79 -6.15
C SER A 58 2.24 23.50 -5.57
N PHE A 59 3.33 22.98 -6.13
CA PHE A 59 4.01 21.79 -5.58
C PHE A 59 4.45 22.03 -4.14
N TYR A 60 5.21 23.11 -3.90
CA TYR A 60 5.75 23.44 -2.57
C TYR A 60 4.69 23.87 -1.55
N GLN A 61 3.45 24.11 -1.96
CA GLN A 61 2.31 24.26 -1.05
C GLN A 61 1.81 22.92 -0.49
N HIS A 62 2.10 21.79 -1.16
CA HIS A 62 1.63 20.46 -0.79
C HIS A 62 2.75 19.53 -0.30
N PHE A 63 3.94 19.64 -0.88
CA PHE A 63 5.10 18.80 -0.57
C PHE A 63 6.34 19.66 -0.50
N SER A 64 7.08 19.60 0.62
CA SER A 64 8.32 20.38 0.78
C SER A 64 9.48 19.77 -0.03
N THR A 65 9.42 18.46 -0.29
CA THR A 65 10.46 17.71 -1.00
C THR A 65 9.86 16.65 -1.92
N LYS A 66 10.70 16.08 -2.79
CA LYS A 66 10.34 14.89 -3.56
C LYS A 66 10.14 13.67 -2.64
N ASP A 67 10.88 13.58 -1.55
CA ASP A 67 10.77 12.50 -0.57
C ASP A 67 9.38 12.48 0.07
N GLU A 68 8.85 13.64 0.45
CA GLU A 68 7.48 13.76 0.96
C GLU A 68 6.43 13.34 -0.07
N LEU A 69 6.61 13.71 -1.35
CA LEU A 69 5.72 13.25 -2.43
C LEU A 69 5.76 11.73 -2.57
N LEU A 70 6.96 11.13 -2.60
CA LEU A 70 7.09 9.68 -2.77
C LEU A 70 6.63 8.91 -1.53
N LEU A 71 6.86 9.45 -0.34
CA LEU A 71 6.32 8.90 0.90
C LEU A 71 4.78 8.90 0.89
N ALA A 72 4.15 10.02 0.51
CA ALA A 72 2.70 10.11 0.39
C ALA A 72 2.14 9.15 -0.69
N LEU A 73 2.88 8.94 -1.78
CA LEU A 73 2.51 7.98 -2.80
C LEU A 73 2.57 6.54 -2.28
N ILE A 74 3.62 6.18 -1.53
CA ILE A 74 3.76 4.85 -0.92
C ILE A 74 2.66 4.65 0.14
N ASP A 75 2.41 5.65 0.98
CA ASP A 75 1.33 5.61 1.99
C ASP A 75 -0.02 5.29 1.35
N ARG A 76 -0.36 5.99 0.28
CA ARG A 76 -1.58 5.73 -0.48
C ARG A 76 -1.61 4.31 -1.05
N ILE A 77 -0.54 3.85 -1.69
CA ILE A 77 -0.46 2.49 -2.25
C ILE A 77 -0.62 1.44 -1.14
N MET A 78 0.05 1.62 0.00
CA MET A 78 -0.03 0.68 1.12
C MET A 78 -1.43 0.68 1.75
N THR A 79 -2.03 1.84 1.94
CA THR A 79 -3.38 1.97 2.48
C THR A 79 -4.41 1.29 1.57
N GLU A 80 -4.41 1.61 0.27
CA GLU A 80 -5.33 1.03 -0.71
C GLU A 80 -5.13 -0.48 -0.87
N SER A 81 -3.87 -0.95 -0.82
CA SER A 81 -3.56 -2.37 -0.92
C SER A 81 -3.99 -3.13 0.33
N THR A 82 -3.71 -2.58 1.52
CA THR A 82 -4.11 -3.20 2.80
C THR A 82 -5.64 -3.27 2.93
N HIS A 83 -6.35 -2.25 2.45
CA HIS A 83 -7.81 -2.27 2.45
C HIS A 83 -8.34 -3.44 1.62
N ARG A 84 -7.84 -3.61 0.39
CA ARG A 84 -8.21 -4.75 -0.48
C ARG A 84 -7.84 -6.10 0.13
N TRP A 85 -6.65 -6.21 0.71
CA TRP A 85 -6.22 -7.46 1.37
C TRP A 85 -7.08 -7.78 2.59
N ARG A 86 -7.53 -6.77 3.32
CA ARG A 86 -8.47 -6.93 4.43
C ARG A 86 -9.82 -7.48 3.93
N GLU A 87 -10.37 -6.90 2.86
CA GLU A 87 -11.60 -7.38 2.22
C GLU A 87 -11.44 -8.82 1.70
N ASP A 88 -10.31 -9.12 1.04
CA ASP A 88 -10.00 -10.46 0.51
C ASP A 88 -9.91 -11.53 1.63
N THR A 89 -9.51 -11.12 2.85
CA THR A 89 -9.33 -12.04 3.99
C THR A 89 -10.48 -11.99 5.00
N ASP A 90 -11.46 -11.15 4.75
CA ASP A 90 -12.67 -11.07 5.60
C ASP A 90 -13.47 -12.36 5.56
N GLY A 91 -13.99 -12.76 6.71
CA GLY A 91 -14.76 -14.01 6.84
C GLY A 91 -13.94 -15.31 6.72
N LEU A 92 -12.64 -15.25 6.42
CA LEU A 92 -11.77 -16.43 6.45
C LEU A 92 -11.29 -16.73 7.86
N GLY A 93 -11.09 -18.03 8.19
CA GLY A 93 -10.31 -18.41 9.37
C GLY A 93 -8.85 -17.94 9.28
N ALA A 94 -8.17 -17.87 10.41
CA ALA A 94 -6.82 -17.28 10.50
C ALA A 94 -5.79 -17.94 9.56
N VAL A 95 -5.80 -19.26 9.44
CA VAL A 95 -4.84 -19.99 8.60
C VAL A 95 -5.01 -19.68 7.11
N PRO A 96 -6.20 -19.80 6.49
CA PRO A 96 -6.40 -19.41 5.11
C PRO A 96 -6.23 -17.89 4.88
N ALA A 97 -6.60 -17.05 5.83
CA ALA A 97 -6.37 -15.60 5.74
C ALA A 97 -4.88 -15.25 5.67
N LEU A 98 -4.06 -15.87 6.52
CA LEU A 98 -2.61 -15.67 6.50
C LEU A 98 -1.99 -16.16 5.18
N ARG A 99 -2.39 -17.33 4.69
CA ARG A 99 -1.92 -17.86 3.41
C ARG A 99 -2.22 -16.85 2.29
N GLN A 100 -3.48 -16.47 2.16
CA GLN A 100 -3.92 -15.56 1.10
C GLN A 100 -3.21 -14.19 1.17
N LEU A 101 -3.03 -13.63 2.36
CA LEU A 101 -2.32 -12.37 2.53
C LEU A 101 -0.86 -12.48 2.09
N VAL A 102 -0.13 -13.49 2.58
CA VAL A 102 1.29 -13.68 2.23
C VAL A 102 1.48 -13.92 0.74
N GLU A 103 0.64 -14.73 0.12
CA GLU A 103 0.64 -14.97 -1.33
C GLU A 103 0.39 -13.68 -2.11
N ARG A 104 -0.57 -12.85 -1.67
CA ARG A 104 -0.88 -11.56 -2.32
C ARG A 104 0.26 -10.56 -2.21
N VAL A 105 0.87 -10.40 -1.03
CA VAL A 105 1.98 -9.47 -0.81
C VAL A 105 3.21 -9.87 -1.62
N SER A 106 3.49 -11.18 -1.71
CA SER A 106 4.66 -11.71 -2.42
C SER A 106 4.39 -12.07 -3.88
N ALA A 107 3.17 -11.82 -4.40
CA ALA A 107 2.84 -12.10 -5.79
C ALA A 107 3.69 -11.29 -6.78
N PRO A 108 4.00 -11.87 -7.95
CA PRO A 108 4.58 -11.11 -9.06
C PRO A 108 3.68 -9.95 -9.48
N ALA A 109 4.29 -8.92 -10.07
CA ALA A 109 3.53 -7.82 -10.66
C ALA A 109 2.60 -8.32 -11.76
N SER A 110 1.38 -7.77 -11.82
CA SER A 110 0.36 -8.16 -12.79
C SER A 110 0.58 -7.57 -14.19
N SER A 111 1.50 -6.60 -14.31
CA SER A 111 1.85 -5.93 -15.57
C SER A 111 3.26 -5.37 -15.53
N THR A 112 3.82 -5.07 -16.70
CA THR A 112 5.12 -4.41 -16.83
C THR A 112 5.14 -3.02 -16.17
N THR A 113 4.05 -2.28 -16.24
CA THR A 113 3.89 -0.99 -15.56
C THR A 113 3.96 -1.16 -14.04
N GLN A 114 3.27 -2.15 -13.49
CA GLN A 114 3.32 -2.44 -12.05
C GLN A 114 4.71 -2.88 -11.61
N ASP A 115 5.39 -3.70 -12.43
CA ASP A 115 6.77 -4.12 -12.16
C ASP A 115 7.72 -2.91 -12.14
N SER A 116 7.60 -1.99 -13.10
CA SER A 116 8.37 -0.75 -13.14
C SER A 116 8.14 0.11 -11.88
N ILE A 117 6.88 0.28 -11.46
CA ILE A 117 6.54 1.01 -10.22
C ILE A 117 7.18 0.33 -9.00
N ASN A 118 7.00 -0.98 -8.87
CA ASN A 118 7.54 -1.75 -7.75
C ASN A 118 9.06 -1.64 -7.70
N ARG A 119 9.73 -1.72 -8.86
CA ARG A 119 11.20 -1.56 -8.98
C ARG A 119 11.64 -0.17 -8.50
N GLY A 120 11.05 0.90 -9.03
CA GLY A 120 11.39 2.27 -8.67
C GLY A 120 11.22 2.51 -7.17
N LEU A 121 10.06 2.14 -6.61
CA LEU A 121 9.78 2.31 -5.19
C LEU A 121 10.68 1.44 -4.31
N THR A 122 10.99 0.20 -4.72
CA THR A 122 11.88 -0.68 -3.97
C THR A 122 13.28 -0.06 -3.79
N PHE A 123 13.83 0.53 -4.84
CA PHE A 123 15.11 1.25 -4.74
C PHE A 123 15.04 2.47 -3.82
N TYR A 124 13.89 3.14 -3.77
CA TYR A 124 13.73 4.36 -2.99
C TYR A 124 13.37 4.10 -1.52
N ASN A 125 12.85 2.94 -1.20
CA ASN A 125 12.45 2.59 0.17
C ASN A 125 13.61 2.69 1.16
N ASP A 126 14.81 2.27 0.78
CA ASP A 126 15.99 2.36 1.65
C ASP A 126 16.35 3.82 1.96
N HIS A 127 16.28 4.69 0.94
CA HIS A 127 16.50 6.12 1.11
C HIS A 127 15.47 6.75 2.06
N LEU A 128 14.19 6.42 1.90
CA LEU A 128 13.13 6.90 2.80
C LEU A 128 13.29 6.36 4.23
N ALA A 129 13.67 5.08 4.37
CA ALA A 129 13.93 4.49 5.68
C ALA A 129 15.12 5.15 6.41
N GLU A 130 16.10 5.64 5.67
CA GLU A 130 17.24 6.39 6.21
C GLU A 130 16.88 7.84 6.55
N THR A 131 16.19 8.54 5.64
CA THR A 131 15.92 9.99 5.77
C THR A 131 14.69 10.31 6.60
N LEU A 132 13.65 9.48 6.55
CA LEU A 132 12.34 9.65 7.19
C LEU A 132 11.90 8.37 7.92
N PRO A 133 12.68 7.81 8.86
CA PRO A 133 12.44 6.47 9.42
C PRO A 133 11.10 6.32 10.15
N ARG A 134 10.67 7.37 10.86
CA ARG A 134 9.41 7.34 11.60
C ARG A 134 8.18 7.38 10.68
N GLU A 135 8.26 8.21 9.66
CA GLU A 135 7.23 8.38 8.65
C GLU A 135 7.13 7.11 7.80
N TYR A 136 8.27 6.54 7.40
CA TYR A 136 8.32 5.29 6.65
C TYR A 136 7.73 4.10 7.46
N ALA A 137 8.06 3.99 8.75
CA ALA A 137 7.47 2.98 9.62
C ALA A 137 5.95 3.13 9.74
N ARG A 138 5.43 4.38 9.77
CA ARG A 138 3.99 4.65 9.79
C ARG A 138 3.29 4.16 8.52
N VAL A 139 3.92 4.32 7.36
CA VAL A 139 3.39 3.85 6.07
C VAL A 139 3.21 2.32 6.03
N LEU A 140 4.05 1.58 6.74
CA LEU A 140 3.97 0.12 6.82
C LEU A 140 3.00 -0.38 7.90
N SER A 141 2.57 0.48 8.82
CA SER A 141 1.73 0.08 9.96
C SER A 141 0.38 -0.54 9.58
N PRO A 142 -0.32 -0.17 8.49
CA PRO A 142 -1.57 -0.82 8.11
C PRO A 142 -1.40 -2.30 7.77
N VAL A 143 -0.33 -2.66 7.07
CA VAL A 143 -0.01 -4.07 6.73
C VAL A 143 0.34 -4.84 7.99
N HIS A 144 1.17 -4.26 8.86
CA HIS A 144 1.51 -4.85 10.15
C HIS A 144 0.25 -5.11 10.98
N GLY A 145 -0.66 -4.13 11.11
CA GLY A 145 -1.91 -4.27 11.82
C GLY A 145 -2.82 -5.37 11.25
N LEU A 146 -2.90 -5.52 9.94
CA LEU A 146 -3.67 -6.60 9.31
C LEU A 146 -3.12 -7.99 9.70
N ILE A 147 -1.79 -8.15 9.71
CA ILE A 147 -1.16 -9.41 10.13
C ILE A 147 -1.41 -9.67 11.60
N THR A 148 -1.29 -8.64 12.45
CA THR A 148 -1.61 -8.70 13.89
C THR A 148 -3.04 -9.18 14.12
N ASP A 149 -4.02 -8.62 13.38
CA ASP A 149 -5.42 -9.02 13.47
C ASP A 149 -5.63 -10.50 13.10
N ILE A 150 -4.94 -10.98 12.06
CA ILE A 150 -5.00 -12.40 11.63
C ILE A 150 -4.39 -13.32 12.69
N ILE A 151 -3.25 -12.96 13.30
CA ILE A 151 -2.63 -13.77 14.35
C ILE A 151 -3.52 -13.84 15.59
N ASN A 152 -4.09 -12.70 16.04
CA ASN A 152 -5.01 -12.67 17.18
C ASN A 152 -6.25 -13.51 16.93
N ARG A 153 -6.79 -13.50 15.70
CA ARG A 153 -7.87 -14.40 15.29
C ARG A 153 -7.47 -15.85 15.43
N GLY A 154 -6.28 -16.22 14.97
CA GLY A 154 -5.78 -17.60 15.08
C GLY A 154 -5.56 -18.09 16.51
N ILE A 155 -5.14 -17.21 17.42
CA ILE A 155 -5.09 -17.49 18.85
C ILE A 155 -6.52 -17.74 19.38
N THR A 156 -7.46 -16.90 19.02
CA THR A 156 -8.87 -17.03 19.43
C THR A 156 -9.50 -18.31 18.89
N GLU A 157 -9.18 -18.71 17.66
CA GLU A 157 -9.61 -19.96 17.03
C GLU A 157 -8.89 -21.20 17.61
N GLY A 158 -7.86 -21.01 18.43
CA GLY A 158 -7.06 -22.08 19.00
C GLY A 158 -6.12 -22.78 18.01
N VAL A 159 -5.87 -22.18 16.85
CA VAL A 159 -4.99 -22.72 15.80
C VAL A 159 -3.55 -22.19 15.90
N PHE A 160 -3.33 -21.11 16.65
CA PHE A 160 -2.01 -20.53 16.93
C PHE A 160 -1.71 -20.56 18.43
N ASP A 161 -0.42 -20.53 18.77
CA ASP A 161 0.03 -20.54 20.14
C ASP A 161 -0.39 -19.25 20.88
N PRO A 162 -1.11 -19.33 22.02
CA PRO A 162 -1.53 -18.16 22.78
C PRO A 162 -0.38 -17.40 23.45
N GLU A 163 0.82 -18.00 23.54
CA GLU A 163 2.00 -17.35 24.13
C GLU A 163 2.87 -16.60 23.13
N LEU A 164 2.43 -16.51 21.87
CA LEU A 164 3.14 -15.74 20.83
C LEU A 164 3.28 -14.26 21.20
N ASP A 165 4.46 -13.72 20.96
CA ASP A 165 4.62 -12.27 20.82
C ASP A 165 4.04 -11.84 19.45
N VAL A 166 2.77 -11.45 19.47
CA VAL A 166 1.98 -11.16 18.27
C VAL A 166 2.61 -10.05 17.43
N GLU A 167 3.03 -8.96 18.08
CA GLU A 167 3.61 -7.80 17.40
C GLU A 167 4.90 -8.12 16.67
N ARG A 168 5.81 -8.85 17.34
CA ARG A 168 7.08 -9.28 16.73
C ARG A 168 6.88 -10.34 15.65
N SER A 169 5.93 -11.27 15.86
CA SER A 169 5.58 -12.26 14.85
C SER A 169 5.00 -11.61 13.60
N ALA A 170 4.11 -10.64 13.74
CA ALA A 170 3.56 -9.87 12.63
C ALA A 170 4.65 -9.12 11.87
N ALA A 171 5.58 -8.48 12.58
CA ALA A 171 6.71 -7.78 11.98
C ALA A 171 7.61 -8.73 11.17
N LEU A 172 7.92 -9.93 11.69
CA LEU A 172 8.73 -10.92 10.97
C LEU A 172 8.04 -11.42 9.70
N ILE A 173 6.74 -11.73 9.76
CA ILE A 173 5.94 -12.14 8.60
C ILE A 173 5.92 -11.06 7.54
N MET A 174 5.64 -9.81 7.95
CA MET A 174 5.66 -8.67 7.06
C MET A 174 7.01 -8.50 6.37
N GLN A 175 8.11 -8.55 7.11
CA GLN A 175 9.46 -8.43 6.56
C GLN A 175 9.81 -9.58 5.61
N ALA A 176 9.39 -10.81 5.91
CA ALA A 176 9.62 -11.94 5.03
C ALA A 176 8.90 -11.75 3.68
N ALA A 177 7.62 -11.34 3.70
CA ALA A 177 6.83 -11.14 2.49
C ALA A 177 7.35 -9.95 1.64
N LEU A 178 7.60 -8.81 2.26
CA LEU A 178 8.15 -7.62 1.58
C LEU A 178 9.58 -7.86 1.09
N GLY A 179 10.40 -8.59 1.86
CA GLY A 179 11.76 -8.99 1.48
C GLY A 179 11.79 -9.90 0.26
N ALA A 180 10.91 -10.88 0.18
CA ALA A 180 10.77 -11.75 -0.99
C ALA A 180 10.36 -10.96 -2.25
N MET A 181 9.39 -10.06 -2.11
CA MET A 181 9.01 -9.14 -3.18
C MET A 181 10.20 -8.30 -3.64
N ARG A 182 10.96 -7.71 -2.70
CA ARG A 182 12.15 -6.90 -3.00
C ARG A 182 13.20 -7.68 -3.78
N ILE A 183 13.59 -8.86 -3.31
CA ILE A 183 14.62 -9.70 -3.96
C ILE A 183 14.21 -10.04 -5.39
N ARG A 184 12.94 -10.41 -5.60
CA ARG A 184 12.39 -10.70 -6.93
C ARG A 184 12.46 -9.49 -7.85
N VAL A 185 11.97 -8.33 -7.42
CA VAL A 185 11.95 -7.08 -8.19
C VAL A 185 13.36 -6.64 -8.58
N LEU A 186 14.36 -6.90 -7.73
CA LEU A 186 15.76 -6.60 -8.00
C LEU A 186 16.46 -7.65 -8.87
N GLY A 187 15.84 -8.81 -9.10
CA GLY A 187 16.46 -9.95 -9.79
C GLY A 187 17.62 -10.56 -8.99
N ALA A 188 17.59 -10.41 -7.65
CA ALA A 188 18.67 -10.84 -6.75
C ALA A 188 18.36 -12.20 -6.08
N GLU A 189 17.65 -13.07 -6.77
CA GLU A 189 17.25 -14.37 -6.27
C GLU A 189 18.45 -15.31 -6.11
N LEU A 190 18.57 -15.93 -4.93
CA LEU A 190 19.65 -16.85 -4.63
C LEU A 190 19.44 -18.17 -5.38
N ASN A 191 20.47 -18.63 -6.10
CA ASN A 191 20.48 -19.91 -6.83
C ASN A 191 19.31 -20.06 -7.83
N GLY A 192 18.72 -18.97 -8.31
CA GLY A 192 17.59 -19.02 -9.22
C GLY A 192 16.31 -19.61 -8.62
N ALA A 193 16.23 -19.70 -7.30
CA ALA A 193 15.06 -20.20 -6.57
C ALA A 193 14.34 -19.02 -5.88
N PRO A 194 13.27 -18.50 -6.47
CA PRO A 194 12.49 -17.43 -5.85
C PRO A 194 11.82 -17.91 -4.57
N ILE A 195 11.84 -17.07 -3.55
CA ILE A 195 11.00 -17.28 -2.36
C ILE A 195 9.60 -16.82 -2.71
N ASP A 196 8.67 -17.75 -2.85
CA ASP A 196 7.25 -17.44 -3.13
C ASP A 196 6.40 -17.40 -1.86
N GLY A 197 5.13 -17.02 -2.03
CA GLY A 197 4.18 -16.89 -0.92
C GLY A 197 3.92 -18.22 -0.20
N GLU A 198 3.92 -19.32 -0.92
CA GLU A 198 3.73 -20.63 -0.32
C GLU A 198 4.88 -21.01 0.62
N HIS A 199 6.13 -20.80 0.20
CA HIS A 199 7.30 -21.05 1.06
C HIS A 199 7.29 -20.18 2.32
N ILE A 200 6.93 -18.90 2.18
CA ILE A 200 6.81 -17.98 3.31
C ILE A 200 5.70 -18.46 4.26
N PHE A 201 4.53 -18.80 3.70
CA PHE A 201 3.41 -19.29 4.50
C PHE A 201 3.78 -20.57 5.27
N GLU A 202 4.35 -21.58 4.61
CA GLU A 202 4.76 -22.83 5.22
C GLU A 202 5.81 -22.64 6.32
N PHE A 203 6.71 -21.69 6.16
CA PHE A 203 7.67 -21.32 7.20
C PHE A 203 6.96 -20.66 8.39
N CYS A 204 6.13 -19.65 8.13
CA CYS A 204 5.44 -18.88 9.16
C CYS A 204 4.44 -19.74 9.95
N ILE A 205 3.67 -20.60 9.28
CA ILE A 205 2.66 -21.42 9.95
C ILE A 205 3.27 -22.41 10.94
N ARG A 206 4.49 -22.91 10.68
CA ARG A 206 5.23 -23.78 11.61
C ARG A 206 5.69 -23.02 12.85
N ALA A 207 6.03 -21.74 12.71
CA ALA A 207 6.46 -20.89 13.81
C ALA A 207 5.29 -20.38 14.67
N LEU A 208 4.08 -20.30 14.11
CA LEU A 208 2.88 -19.82 14.79
C LEU A 208 2.12 -20.91 15.56
N ARG A 209 2.37 -22.18 15.25
CA ARG A 209 1.73 -23.33 15.91
C ARG A 209 2.57 -23.81 17.08
N LYS A 210 1.88 -24.42 18.07
CA LYS A 210 2.54 -25.22 19.13
C LYS A 210 3.22 -26.45 18.56
#